data_c30e3ae8b559824270f9081a636b1059
#
_entry.id   c30e3ae8b559824270f9081a636b1059
#
_cell.length_a   1.000
_cell.length_b   1.000
_cell.length_c   1.000
_cell.angle_alpha   90.00
_cell.angle_beta   90.00
_cell.angle_gamma   90.00
#
_symmetry.space_group_name_H-M   'P 1'
#
loop_
_entity.id
_entity.type
_entity.pdbx_description
1 polymer ?
#
loop_
_entity_poly.entity_id
_entity_poly.type
_entity_poly.pdbx_seq_one_letter_code
_entity_poly.pdbx_strand_id
1 'polypeptide(L)'
;MKRFGIPVTAPEGLSSKVNDHFAMSECFAILEVKGGRIASAEVIRNELKDEKKAAEFLVEHGVQVVLAGRIGSCMTRIFMDQGVRLFSGAEGTVGEAFKAYKAGKLTEVRPSPYQI
;
A
#
# COMPACT_ATOMS: atom_id res chain seq x y z
N MET A 1 10.08 5.75 -12.54
CA MET A 1 8.89 4.90 -12.36
C MET A 1 8.75 4.53 -10.89
N LYS A 2 7.54 4.64 -10.35
CA LYS A 2 7.27 4.26 -8.97
C LYS A 2 6.32 3.09 -8.91
N ARG A 3 6.50 2.24 -7.91
CA ARG A 3 5.59 1.13 -7.64
C ARG A 3 4.83 1.40 -6.34
N PHE A 4 3.52 1.24 -6.43
CA PHE A 4 2.61 1.42 -5.30
C PHE A 4 2.05 0.08 -4.89
N GLY A 5 1.95 -0.16 -3.58
CA GLY A 5 1.32 -1.35 -3.03
C GLY A 5 0.04 -0.98 -2.30
N ILE A 6 -1.03 -1.70 -2.56
CA ILE A 6 -2.34 -1.45 -1.96
C ILE A 6 -2.95 -2.79 -1.54
N PRO A 7 -3.31 -2.95 -0.24
CA PRO A 7 -3.99 -4.19 0.19
C PRO A 7 -5.40 -4.22 -0.36
N VAL A 8 -5.80 -5.34 -0.94
CA VAL A 8 -7.11 -5.49 -1.57
C VAL A 8 -7.82 -6.77 -1.14
N THR A 9 -9.15 -6.77 -1.30
CA THR A 9 -9.99 -7.90 -0.89
C THR A 9 -10.14 -8.97 -1.95
N ALA A 10 -9.86 -8.65 -3.21
CA ALA A 10 -10.04 -9.58 -4.33
C ALA A 10 -9.14 -9.20 -5.49
N PRO A 11 -8.80 -10.14 -6.40
CA PRO A 11 -7.90 -9.88 -7.52
C PRO A 11 -8.63 -9.28 -8.73
N GLU A 12 -9.17 -8.09 -8.58
CA GLU A 12 -9.95 -7.42 -9.62
C GLU A 12 -9.21 -6.20 -10.23
N GLY A 13 -7.91 -6.07 -10.00
CA GLY A 13 -7.11 -4.97 -10.52
C GLY A 13 -7.54 -3.63 -9.94
N LEU A 14 -7.77 -2.65 -10.81
CA LEU A 14 -8.16 -1.30 -10.37
C LEU A 14 -9.56 -1.25 -9.73
N SER A 15 -10.38 -2.26 -9.99
CA SER A 15 -11.72 -2.38 -9.39
C SER A 15 -11.72 -3.07 -8.05
N SER A 16 -10.59 -3.62 -7.61
CA SER A 16 -10.46 -4.26 -6.31
C SER A 16 -10.68 -3.24 -5.21
N LYS A 17 -11.38 -3.66 -4.16
CA LYS A 17 -11.59 -2.80 -3.00
C LYS A 17 -10.41 -2.86 -2.05
N VAL A 18 -10.05 -1.70 -1.51
CA VAL A 18 -8.99 -1.60 -0.51
C VAL A 18 -9.42 -2.36 0.76
N ASN A 19 -8.51 -3.16 1.30
CA ASN A 19 -8.74 -3.91 2.53
C ASN A 19 -8.19 -3.14 3.73
N ASP A 20 -9.00 -3.00 4.78
CA ASP A 20 -8.59 -2.31 6.00
C ASP A 20 -7.58 -3.11 6.84
N HIS A 21 -7.52 -4.43 6.63
CA HIS A 21 -6.60 -5.30 7.37
C HIS A 21 -5.40 -5.64 6.49
N PHE A 22 -4.36 -4.85 6.60
CA PHE A 22 -3.20 -4.95 5.72
C PHE A 22 -2.59 -6.36 5.70
N ALA A 23 -2.18 -6.87 6.84
CA ALA A 23 -1.47 -8.16 6.91
C ALA A 23 -2.37 -9.34 6.55
N MET A 24 -3.66 -9.21 6.77
CA MET A 24 -4.64 -10.27 6.50
C MET A 24 -5.31 -10.13 5.14
N SER A 25 -4.84 -9.22 4.30
CA SER A 25 -5.40 -9.04 2.97
C SER A 25 -5.21 -10.29 2.13
N GLU A 26 -6.22 -10.61 1.32
CA GLU A 26 -6.14 -11.72 0.38
C GLU A 26 -5.09 -11.48 -0.70
N CYS A 27 -4.98 -10.24 -1.15
CA CYS A 27 -4.10 -9.86 -2.23
C CYS A 27 -3.52 -8.47 -2.00
N PHE A 28 -2.46 -8.15 -2.75
CA PHE A 28 -1.94 -6.80 -2.86
C PHE A 28 -1.96 -6.38 -4.33
N ALA A 29 -2.46 -5.20 -4.60
CA ALA A 29 -2.37 -4.60 -5.93
C ALA A 29 -1.02 -3.87 -6.02
N ILE A 30 -0.26 -4.16 -7.06
CA ILE A 30 1.00 -3.48 -7.34
C ILE A 30 0.79 -2.62 -8.58
N LEU A 31 0.88 -1.32 -8.41
CA LEU A 31 0.74 -0.38 -9.52
C LEU A 31 2.10 0.12 -9.95
N GLU A 32 2.36 0.12 -11.24
CA GLU A 32 3.49 0.84 -11.79
C GLU A 32 2.99 2.19 -12.28
N VAL A 33 3.56 3.25 -11.74
CA VAL A 33 3.15 4.62 -12.06
C VAL A 33 4.29 5.33 -12.78
N LYS A 34 3.98 5.89 -13.94
CA LYS A 34 4.94 6.55 -14.79
C LYS A 34 4.35 7.89 -15.25
N GLY A 35 5.07 8.97 -14.97
CA GLY A 35 4.59 10.31 -15.32
C GLY A 35 3.26 10.69 -14.67
N GLY A 36 3.02 10.21 -13.44
CA GLY A 36 1.78 10.49 -12.71
C GLY A 36 0.58 9.67 -13.15
N ARG A 37 0.78 8.68 -14.01
CA ARG A 37 -0.29 7.81 -14.53
C ARG A 37 0.02 6.35 -14.25
N ILE A 38 -1.02 5.57 -14.02
CA ILE A 38 -0.89 4.13 -13.84
C ILE A 38 -0.55 3.50 -15.19
N ALA A 39 0.66 2.94 -15.29
CA ALA A 39 1.12 2.24 -16.49
C ALA A 39 0.70 0.77 -16.48
N SER A 40 0.67 0.14 -15.29
CA SER A 40 0.20 -1.24 -15.17
C SER A 40 -0.32 -1.48 -13.75
N ALA A 41 -1.19 -2.48 -13.62
CA ALA A 41 -1.74 -2.90 -12.34
C ALA A 41 -1.68 -4.44 -12.31
N GLU A 42 -1.01 -4.97 -11.31
CA GLU A 42 -0.88 -6.41 -11.10
C GLU A 42 -1.42 -6.71 -9.71
N VAL A 43 -2.10 -7.84 -9.55
CA VAL A 43 -2.57 -8.28 -8.24
C VAL A 43 -1.83 -9.55 -7.86
N ILE A 44 -1.21 -9.52 -6.69
CA ILE A 44 -0.41 -10.62 -6.18
C ILE A 44 -1.05 -11.17 -4.91
N ARG A 45 -1.12 -12.48 -4.81
CA ARG A 45 -1.72 -13.14 -3.67
C ARG A 45 -0.86 -13.04 -2.43
N ASN A 46 -1.50 -12.75 -1.29
CA ASN A 46 -0.83 -12.73 -0.01
C ASN A 46 -1.00 -14.08 0.68
N GLU A 47 -0.04 -14.97 0.51
CA GLU A 47 -0.13 -16.32 1.05
C GLU A 47 0.30 -16.43 2.52
N LEU A 48 1.13 -15.51 2.97
CA LEU A 48 1.78 -15.64 4.28
C LEU A 48 0.97 -15.03 5.44
N LYS A 49 0.16 -14.01 5.18
CA LYS A 49 -0.71 -13.35 6.17
C LYS A 49 -0.03 -13.04 7.50
N ASP A 50 1.18 -12.53 7.43
CA ASP A 50 2.00 -12.14 8.56
C ASP A 50 2.48 -10.72 8.32
N GLU A 51 2.38 -9.85 9.33
CA GLU A 51 2.70 -8.42 9.18
C GLU A 51 4.10 -8.18 8.65
N LYS A 52 5.09 -8.79 9.27
CA LYS A 52 6.48 -8.61 8.88
C LYS A 52 6.73 -9.16 7.47
N LYS A 53 6.23 -10.35 7.19
CA LYS A 53 6.42 -10.99 5.88
C LYS A 53 5.67 -10.25 4.78
N ALA A 54 4.48 -9.72 5.08
CA ALA A 54 3.73 -8.93 4.11
C ALA A 54 4.51 -7.66 3.73
N ALA A 55 5.09 -6.98 4.71
CA ALA A 55 5.90 -5.81 4.45
C ALA A 55 7.15 -6.14 3.64
N GLU A 56 7.86 -7.21 4.02
CA GLU A 56 9.05 -7.67 3.29
C GLU A 56 8.71 -8.06 1.86
N PHE A 57 7.58 -8.72 1.66
CA PHE A 57 7.10 -9.12 0.35
C PHE A 57 6.91 -7.92 -0.58
N LEU A 58 6.28 -6.86 -0.09
CA LEU A 58 6.09 -5.65 -0.88
C LEU A 58 7.41 -4.94 -1.17
N VAL A 59 8.31 -4.90 -0.20
CA VAL A 59 9.64 -4.31 -0.40
C VAL A 59 10.40 -5.09 -1.48
N GLU A 60 10.34 -6.41 -1.45
CA GLU A 60 10.98 -7.28 -2.45
C GLU A 60 10.42 -7.04 -3.86
N HIS A 61 9.14 -6.66 -3.96
CA HIS A 61 8.52 -6.33 -5.23
C HIS A 61 8.80 -4.90 -5.69
N GLY A 62 9.70 -4.19 -5.00
CA GLY A 62 10.11 -2.85 -5.38
C GLY A 62 9.08 -1.77 -5.07
N VAL A 63 8.15 -2.05 -4.16
CA VAL A 63 7.14 -1.06 -3.75
C VAL A 63 7.81 0.09 -3.01
N GLN A 64 7.53 1.30 -3.42
CA GLN A 64 8.09 2.53 -2.85
C GLN A 64 7.05 3.33 -2.07
N VAL A 65 5.77 3.14 -2.39
CA VAL A 65 4.66 3.85 -1.75
C VAL A 65 3.55 2.84 -1.44
N VAL A 66 3.00 2.91 -0.24
CA VAL A 66 1.87 2.07 0.18
C VAL A 66 0.68 2.97 0.46
N LEU A 67 -0.47 2.61 -0.12
CA LEU A 67 -1.75 3.27 0.16
C LEU A 67 -2.61 2.27 0.92
N ALA A 68 -3.01 2.61 2.13
CA ALA A 68 -3.78 1.72 2.99
C ALA A 68 -4.89 2.47 3.71
N GLY A 69 -5.93 1.75 4.12
CA GLY A 69 -6.97 2.33 4.96
C GLY A 69 -6.45 2.54 6.37
N ARG A 70 -5.98 1.45 6.95
CA ARG A 70 -5.36 1.45 8.27
C ARG A 70 -4.04 0.70 8.22
N ILE A 71 -3.11 1.09 9.05
CA ILE A 71 -1.84 0.40 9.15
C ILE A 71 -1.37 0.43 10.61
N GLY A 72 -0.93 -0.71 11.11
CA GLY A 72 -0.44 -0.83 12.48
C GLY A 72 0.95 -0.24 12.66
N SER A 73 1.30 0.10 13.91
CA SER A 73 2.59 0.70 14.23
C SER A 73 3.77 -0.20 13.85
N CYS A 74 3.61 -1.51 13.97
CA CYS A 74 4.65 -2.47 13.61
C CYS A 74 4.99 -2.39 12.12
N MET A 75 3.97 -2.41 11.26
CA MET A 75 4.17 -2.31 9.82
C MET A 75 4.69 -0.94 9.42
N THR A 76 4.22 0.11 10.09
CA THR A 76 4.71 1.46 9.85
C THR A 76 6.22 1.51 10.04
N ARG A 77 6.71 0.94 11.14
CA ARG A 77 8.14 0.92 11.43
C ARG A 77 8.92 0.15 10.37
N ILE A 78 8.44 -1.01 9.96
CA ILE A 78 9.12 -1.83 8.95
C ILE A 78 9.26 -1.07 7.64
N PHE A 79 8.17 -0.45 7.17
CA PHE A 79 8.20 0.32 5.92
C PHE A 79 9.10 1.56 6.04
N MET A 80 9.05 2.26 7.18
CA MET A 80 9.90 3.43 7.39
C MET A 80 11.38 3.05 7.34
N ASP A 81 11.75 1.93 7.96
CA ASP A 81 13.13 1.43 7.95
C ASP A 81 13.60 1.10 6.54
N GLN A 82 12.69 0.74 5.65
CA GLN A 82 13.01 0.41 4.25
C GLN A 82 12.86 1.59 3.30
N GLY A 83 12.54 2.77 3.83
CA GLY A 83 12.38 3.96 3.00
C GLY A 83 11.09 3.98 2.17
N VAL A 84 10.10 3.19 2.54
CA VAL A 84 8.80 3.16 1.87
C VAL A 84 7.89 4.23 2.48
N ARG A 85 7.25 5.01 1.62
CA ARG A 85 6.30 6.02 2.07
C ARG A 85 4.92 5.39 2.27
N LEU A 86 4.26 5.76 3.36
CA LEU A 86 2.94 5.22 3.71
C LEU A 86 1.90 6.32 3.73
N PHE A 87 0.74 6.02 3.17
CA PHE A 87 -0.41 6.92 3.21
C PHE A 87 -1.61 6.15 3.74
N SER A 88 -2.31 6.74 4.70
CA SER A 88 -3.52 6.14 5.29
C SER A 88 -4.77 6.87 4.81
N GLY A 89 -5.93 6.26 5.06
CA GLY A 89 -7.21 6.82 4.66
C GLY A 89 -7.69 6.37 3.30
N ALA A 90 -6.98 5.43 2.67
CA ALA A 90 -7.41 4.88 1.40
C ALA A 90 -8.69 4.07 1.58
N GLU A 91 -9.68 4.31 0.75
CA GLU A 91 -10.95 3.59 0.78
C GLU A 91 -11.54 3.49 -0.62
N GLY A 92 -12.55 2.65 -0.77
CA GLY A 92 -13.14 2.39 -2.06
C GLY A 92 -12.28 1.43 -2.88
N THR A 93 -12.18 1.67 -4.18
CA THR A 93 -11.38 0.84 -5.07
C THR A 93 -9.93 1.32 -5.15
N VAL A 94 -9.07 0.49 -5.73
CA VAL A 94 -7.66 0.84 -5.98
C VAL A 94 -7.58 2.12 -6.81
N GLY A 95 -8.40 2.23 -7.86
CA GLY A 95 -8.42 3.43 -8.70
C GLY A 95 -8.81 4.68 -7.92
N GLU A 96 -9.80 4.55 -7.04
CA GLU A 96 -10.25 5.65 -6.19
C GLU A 96 -9.17 6.05 -5.17
N ALA A 97 -8.49 5.06 -4.59
CA ALA A 97 -7.40 5.31 -3.65
C ALA A 97 -6.26 6.05 -4.32
N PHE A 98 -5.91 5.66 -5.54
CA PHE A 98 -4.85 6.35 -6.29
C PHE A 98 -5.24 7.79 -6.62
N LYS A 99 -6.49 8.03 -7.02
CA LYS A 99 -6.97 9.39 -7.27
C LYS A 99 -6.92 10.24 -6.00
N ALA A 100 -7.30 9.67 -4.86
CA ALA A 100 -7.24 10.38 -3.58
C ALA A 100 -5.80 10.73 -3.21
N TYR A 101 -4.87 9.82 -3.46
CA TYR A 101 -3.45 10.08 -3.26
C TYR A 101 -2.98 11.26 -4.12
N LYS A 102 -3.30 11.27 -5.40
CA LYS A 102 -2.89 12.35 -6.31
C LYS A 102 -3.52 13.68 -5.92
N ALA A 103 -4.73 13.67 -5.40
CA ALA A 103 -5.43 14.88 -4.96
C ALA A 103 -4.96 15.39 -3.60
N GLY A 104 -4.04 14.69 -2.94
CA GLY A 104 -3.55 15.07 -1.61
C GLY A 104 -4.55 14.80 -0.49
N LYS A 105 -5.49 13.90 -0.70
CA LYS A 105 -6.54 13.58 0.28
C LYS A 105 -6.16 12.51 1.28
N LEU A 106 -5.09 11.77 1.03
CA LEU A 106 -4.60 10.78 1.97
C LEU A 106 -3.60 11.39 2.93
N THR A 107 -3.51 10.82 4.13
CA THR A 107 -2.60 11.30 5.16
C THR A 107 -1.30 10.51 5.12
N GLU A 108 -0.18 11.18 4.94
CA GLU A 108 1.10 10.51 5.00
C GLU A 108 1.43 10.13 6.44
N VAL A 109 1.70 8.85 6.67
CA VAL A 109 2.06 8.33 7.99
C VAL A 109 3.55 8.56 8.19
N ARG A 110 3.90 9.27 9.25
CA ARG A 110 5.29 9.55 9.59
C ARG A 110 5.57 9.15 11.03
N PRO A 111 6.80 8.75 11.35
CA PRO A 111 7.15 8.48 12.74
C PRO A 111 7.00 9.75 13.56
N SER A 112 6.44 9.59 14.77
CA SER A 112 6.32 10.72 15.69
C SER A 112 7.71 11.18 16.10
N PRO A 113 7.99 12.50 16.17
CA PRO A 113 9.29 13.00 16.63
C PRO A 113 9.57 12.66 18.10
N TYR A 114 8.57 12.22 18.83
CA TYR A 114 8.71 11.82 20.23
C TYR A 114 8.86 10.31 20.43
N GLN A 115 8.84 9.54 19.35
CA GLN A 115 9.06 8.09 19.39
C GLN A 115 10.53 7.81 19.11
N ILE A 116 11.30 8.01 20.11
CA ILE A 116 12.75 7.75 20.00
C ILE A 116 13.07 6.44 20.69
#